data_f58e25698694970aebff584c2ef7c13c
#
_entry.id   f58e25698694970aebff584c2ef7c13c
#
_cell.length_a   1.000
_cell.length_b   1.000
_cell.length_c   1.000
_cell.angle_alpha   90.00
_cell.angle_beta   90.00
_cell.angle_gamma   90.00
#
_symmetry.space_group_name_H-M   'P 1'
#
loop_
_entity.id
_entity.type
_entity.pdbx_description
1 polymer ?
#
loop_
_entity_poly.entity_id
_entity_poly.type
_entity_poly.pdbx_seq_one_letter_code
_entity_poly.pdbx_strand_id
1 'polypeptide(L)'
;MIVRSLVTAVAAILIGAQVVRNAAVLGLSETKPAQAARMWSSHPRAEISGAITEIARASRDRRRIPASVFAAMVDAAQKEPLASEPFLVRAATAELAGDSATAQHAFEAAQWRDPRSLPAAYFLADRYFRLGDANRGLREIAALSRLSPSGAVTVAPYMAAYAASRANWPALRQLFRDNPDLAGAALAELARNASTAPAVLALADQRQKLTSAPWLPPLLNTLAQAGQYAQAHDIWAKAARIQPRAGELLHDSTFTDRSSPPPFNWALTSSIVGLAERQPGGRLRVIFYGQEDGFLATQLLLLPPGAYCLSMQLLGDPERARALSWSVWCDKASGPLVSATADAVVSRGLRFQVPAGCTAQWIRLAGASSAMPQQIDVTIAGLKLEKAAPGA
;
A
#
# COMPACT_ATOMS: atom_id res chain seq x y z
N MET A 1 -65.45 -6.72 31.75
CA MET A 1 -64.65 -6.29 30.59
C MET A 1 -63.68 -5.18 30.95
N ILE A 2 -64.05 -4.11 31.62
CA ILE A 2 -63.21 -2.92 31.92
C ILE A 2 -61.94 -3.26 32.69
N VAL A 3 -61.94 -4.13 33.69
CA VAL A 3 -60.73 -4.52 34.46
C VAL A 3 -59.72 -5.26 33.62
N ARG A 4 -60.16 -6.15 32.72
CA ARG A 4 -59.26 -6.87 31.82
C ARG A 4 -58.56 -5.89 30.81
N SER A 5 -59.34 -4.94 30.29
CA SER A 5 -58.78 -3.92 29.36
C SER A 5 -57.80 -2.99 30.08
N LEU A 6 -58.03 -2.64 31.34
CA LEU A 6 -57.13 -1.83 32.14
C LEU A 6 -55.81 -2.57 32.44
N VAL A 7 -55.91 -3.85 32.83
CA VAL A 7 -54.72 -4.69 33.09
C VAL A 7 -53.85 -4.85 31.82
N THR A 8 -54.49 -5.10 30.67
CA THR A 8 -53.74 -5.20 29.39
C THR A 8 -53.12 -3.88 28.99
N ALA A 9 -53.79 -2.75 29.20
CA ALA A 9 -53.22 -1.42 28.90
C ALA A 9 -52.01 -1.11 29.80
N VAL A 10 -52.12 -1.37 31.11
CA VAL A 10 -50.99 -1.18 32.03
C VAL A 10 -49.85 -2.10 31.71
N ALA A 11 -50.07 -3.36 31.39
CA ALA A 11 -49.05 -4.31 30.98
C ALA A 11 -48.33 -3.83 29.67
N ALA A 12 -49.10 -3.37 28.69
CA ALA A 12 -48.54 -2.84 27.45
C ALA A 12 -47.65 -1.59 27.67
N ILE A 13 -48.08 -0.67 28.56
CA ILE A 13 -47.28 0.51 28.91
C ILE A 13 -45.99 0.09 29.62
N LEU A 14 -46.02 -0.84 30.55
CA LEU A 14 -44.84 -1.31 31.28
C LEU A 14 -43.87 -2.01 30.34
N ILE A 15 -44.36 -2.87 29.46
CA ILE A 15 -43.53 -3.54 28.45
C ILE A 15 -42.94 -2.50 27.50
N GLY A 16 -43.73 -1.54 27.00
CA GLY A 16 -43.26 -0.46 26.15
C GLY A 16 -42.15 0.39 26.81
N ALA A 17 -42.35 0.77 28.06
CA ALA A 17 -41.34 1.51 28.86
C ALA A 17 -40.05 0.69 29.04
N GLN A 18 -40.16 -0.61 29.27
CA GLN A 18 -39.00 -1.49 29.41
C GLN A 18 -38.26 -1.67 28.09
N VAL A 19 -38.97 -1.79 26.96
CA VAL A 19 -38.37 -1.87 25.64
C VAL A 19 -37.59 -0.58 25.31
N VAL A 20 -38.20 0.58 25.56
CA VAL A 20 -37.55 1.88 25.35
C VAL A 20 -36.32 2.04 26.23
N ARG A 21 -36.43 1.65 27.50
CA ARG A 21 -35.32 1.68 28.46
C ARG A 21 -34.18 0.77 28.01
N ASN A 22 -34.47 -0.45 27.56
CA ASN A 22 -33.47 -1.38 27.05
C ASN A 22 -32.78 -0.84 25.78
N ALA A 23 -33.54 -0.34 24.82
CA ALA A 23 -33.02 0.24 23.59
C ALA A 23 -32.13 1.47 23.86
N ALA A 24 -32.53 2.33 24.81
CA ALA A 24 -31.76 3.47 25.23
C ALA A 24 -30.42 3.06 25.88
N VAL A 25 -30.44 2.05 26.75
CA VAL A 25 -29.18 1.52 27.35
C VAL A 25 -28.27 0.94 26.31
N LEU A 26 -28.79 0.14 25.36
CA LEU A 26 -27.98 -0.43 24.28
C LEU A 26 -27.34 0.67 23.42
N GLY A 27 -28.11 1.67 22.99
CA GLY A 27 -27.60 2.77 22.16
C GLY A 27 -26.60 3.70 22.90
N LEU A 28 -26.73 3.84 24.21
CA LEU A 28 -25.83 4.68 25.01
C LEU A 28 -24.58 3.94 25.51
N SER A 29 -24.60 2.62 25.58
CA SER A 29 -23.53 1.83 26.18
C SER A 29 -22.17 2.05 25.48
N GLU A 30 -22.16 2.22 24.17
CA GLU A 30 -20.92 2.45 23.41
C GLU A 30 -20.45 3.91 23.43
N THR A 31 -21.39 4.86 23.36
CA THR A 31 -21.06 6.28 23.18
C THR A 31 -21.02 7.08 24.48
N LYS A 32 -21.90 6.73 25.44
CA LYS A 32 -22.09 7.44 26.71
C LYS A 32 -22.30 6.47 27.87
N PRO A 33 -21.32 5.62 28.21
CA PRO A 33 -21.47 4.54 29.20
C PRO A 33 -21.95 5.01 30.57
N ALA A 34 -21.53 6.19 31.03
CA ALA A 34 -21.99 6.77 32.28
C ALA A 34 -23.50 7.12 32.26
N GLN A 35 -24.06 7.49 31.12
CA GLN A 35 -25.49 7.74 30.99
C GLN A 35 -26.29 6.42 30.94
N ALA A 36 -25.79 5.41 30.25
CA ALA A 36 -26.35 4.08 30.23
C ALA A 36 -26.47 3.50 31.67
N ALA A 37 -25.39 3.60 32.44
CA ALA A 37 -25.32 3.16 33.82
C ALA A 37 -26.32 3.91 34.76
N ARG A 38 -26.57 5.21 34.52
CA ARG A 38 -27.58 5.97 35.29
C ARG A 38 -29.00 5.51 34.96
N MET A 39 -29.25 5.09 33.70
CA MET A 39 -30.58 4.62 33.31
C MET A 39 -30.87 3.22 33.83
N TRP A 40 -29.86 2.34 33.83
CA TRP A 40 -30.01 0.96 34.29
C TRP A 40 -28.65 0.37 34.65
N SER A 41 -28.24 0.56 35.91
CA SER A 41 -26.89 0.18 36.39
C SER A 41 -26.61 -1.32 36.37
N SER A 42 -27.67 -2.15 36.56
CA SER A 42 -27.55 -3.61 36.56
C SER A 42 -27.77 -4.26 35.18
N HIS A 43 -27.87 -3.45 34.11
CA HIS A 43 -27.97 -3.98 32.76
C HIS A 43 -26.60 -4.46 32.31
N PRO A 44 -26.44 -5.70 31.78
CA PRO A 44 -25.12 -6.27 31.47
C PRO A 44 -24.33 -5.43 30.50
N ARG A 45 -24.92 -4.81 29.49
CA ARG A 45 -24.20 -3.90 28.58
C ARG A 45 -23.70 -2.64 29.27
N ALA A 46 -24.42 -2.10 30.24
CA ALA A 46 -23.93 -0.96 31.01
C ALA A 46 -22.77 -1.36 31.95
N GLU A 47 -22.85 -2.55 32.53
CA GLU A 47 -21.76 -3.12 33.34
C GLU A 47 -20.48 -3.34 32.51
N ILE A 48 -20.60 -3.98 31.32
CA ILE A 48 -19.49 -4.22 30.40
C ILE A 48 -18.85 -2.91 29.96
N SER A 49 -19.64 -1.94 29.47
CA SER A 49 -19.11 -0.67 28.98
C SER A 49 -18.49 0.19 30.09
N GLY A 50 -19.05 0.13 31.30
CA GLY A 50 -18.47 0.76 32.49
C GLY A 50 -17.13 0.14 32.87
N ALA A 51 -17.04 -1.19 32.87
CA ALA A 51 -15.80 -1.92 33.15
C ALA A 51 -14.71 -1.65 32.10
N ILE A 52 -15.03 -1.63 30.81
CA ILE A 52 -14.11 -1.27 29.72
C ILE A 52 -13.60 0.17 29.88
N THR A 53 -14.51 1.09 30.24
CA THR A 53 -14.15 2.49 30.48
C THR A 53 -13.15 2.63 31.64
N GLU A 54 -13.35 1.86 32.72
CA GLU A 54 -12.45 1.87 33.87
C GLU A 54 -11.10 1.20 33.55
N ILE A 55 -11.09 0.11 32.76
CA ILE A 55 -9.86 -0.52 32.25
C ILE A 55 -9.07 0.51 31.43
N ALA A 56 -9.74 1.20 30.50
CA ALA A 56 -9.10 2.20 29.63
C ALA A 56 -8.54 3.38 30.44
N ARG A 57 -9.27 3.83 31.48
CA ARG A 57 -8.83 4.88 32.39
C ARG A 57 -7.62 4.43 33.21
N ALA A 58 -7.70 3.26 33.85
CA ALA A 58 -6.62 2.70 34.64
C ALA A 58 -5.34 2.51 33.81
N SER A 59 -5.48 2.03 32.58
CA SER A 59 -4.36 1.87 31.63
C SER A 59 -3.71 3.22 31.28
N ARG A 60 -4.52 4.24 30.97
CA ARG A 60 -4.04 5.60 30.64
C ARG A 60 -3.28 6.21 31.81
N ASP A 61 -3.85 6.08 33.01
CA ASP A 61 -3.30 6.63 34.24
C ASP A 61 -2.18 5.75 34.82
N ARG A 62 -1.85 4.62 34.17
CA ARG A 62 -0.89 3.61 34.64
C ARG A 62 -1.20 3.11 36.06
N ARG A 63 -2.49 3.02 36.39
CA ARG A 63 -2.96 2.52 37.67
C ARG A 63 -3.33 1.02 37.55
N ARG A 64 -3.31 0.34 38.69
CA ARG A 64 -3.82 -1.03 38.77
C ARG A 64 -5.33 -1.06 38.50
N ILE A 65 -5.79 -2.00 37.67
CA ILE A 65 -7.20 -2.22 37.42
C ILE A 65 -7.87 -2.76 38.70
N PRO A 66 -8.94 -2.15 39.18
CA PRO A 66 -9.63 -2.62 40.40
C PRO A 66 -10.20 -4.04 40.24
N ALA A 67 -10.13 -4.86 41.28
CA ALA A 67 -10.68 -6.23 41.25
C ALA A 67 -12.20 -6.27 40.97
N SER A 68 -12.93 -5.21 41.34
CA SER A 68 -14.36 -5.07 41.07
C SER A 68 -14.70 -5.06 39.56
N VAL A 69 -13.77 -4.59 38.72
CA VAL A 69 -13.92 -4.58 37.26
C VAL A 69 -13.95 -6.01 36.73
N PHE A 70 -13.08 -6.87 37.21
CA PHE A 70 -13.05 -8.28 36.80
C PHE A 70 -14.29 -9.03 37.32
N ALA A 71 -14.74 -8.74 38.55
CA ALA A 71 -15.98 -9.31 39.09
C ALA A 71 -17.19 -8.90 38.28
N ALA A 72 -17.30 -7.64 37.87
CA ALA A 72 -18.38 -7.14 37.01
C ALA A 72 -18.37 -7.84 35.64
N MET A 73 -17.19 -8.10 35.05
CA MET A 73 -17.10 -8.83 33.78
C MET A 73 -17.52 -10.29 33.92
N VAL A 74 -17.24 -10.95 35.04
CA VAL A 74 -17.71 -12.33 35.29
C VAL A 74 -19.22 -12.36 35.45
N ASP A 75 -19.82 -11.42 36.19
CA ASP A 75 -21.29 -11.33 36.37
C ASP A 75 -21.99 -11.00 35.05
N ALA A 76 -21.42 -10.05 34.27
CA ALA A 76 -21.94 -9.71 32.94
C ALA A 76 -21.89 -10.91 31.96
N ALA A 77 -20.86 -11.74 32.01
CA ALA A 77 -20.75 -12.95 31.18
C ALA A 77 -21.87 -13.98 31.50
N GLN A 78 -22.31 -14.03 32.75
CA GLN A 78 -23.46 -14.92 33.17
C GLN A 78 -24.80 -14.39 32.68
N LYS A 79 -24.99 -13.07 32.72
CA LYS A 79 -26.23 -12.40 32.28
C LYS A 79 -26.33 -12.29 30.77
N GLU A 80 -25.20 -12.12 30.07
CA GLU A 80 -25.10 -11.97 28.61
C GLU A 80 -24.03 -12.88 28.04
N PRO A 81 -24.28 -14.19 27.92
CA PRO A 81 -23.27 -15.17 27.53
C PRO A 81 -22.76 -15.04 26.09
N LEU A 82 -23.41 -14.24 25.25
CA LEU A 82 -23.01 -13.96 23.88
C LEU A 82 -22.13 -12.70 23.75
N ALA A 83 -21.92 -11.94 24.82
CA ALA A 83 -20.97 -10.82 24.81
C ALA A 83 -19.53 -11.34 24.71
N SER A 84 -18.74 -10.78 23.80
CA SER A 84 -17.33 -11.18 23.58
C SER A 84 -16.37 -10.52 24.57
N GLU A 85 -16.71 -9.33 25.05
CA GLU A 85 -15.84 -8.46 25.83
C GLU A 85 -15.38 -9.07 27.17
N PRO A 86 -16.25 -9.77 27.95
CA PRO A 86 -15.81 -10.44 29.15
C PRO A 86 -14.76 -11.52 28.91
N PHE A 87 -14.87 -12.22 27.77
CA PHE A 87 -13.90 -13.26 27.39
C PHE A 87 -12.58 -12.64 26.93
N LEU A 88 -12.60 -11.47 26.25
CA LEU A 88 -11.38 -10.73 25.91
C LEU A 88 -10.65 -10.25 27.16
N VAL A 89 -11.37 -9.72 28.15
CA VAL A 89 -10.75 -9.29 29.42
C VAL A 89 -10.15 -10.49 30.17
N ARG A 90 -10.88 -11.61 30.23
CA ARG A 90 -10.36 -12.85 30.83
C ARG A 90 -9.11 -13.34 30.10
N ALA A 91 -9.11 -13.34 28.77
CA ALA A 91 -8.01 -13.77 27.95
C ALA A 91 -6.75 -12.91 28.18
N ALA A 92 -6.92 -11.57 28.15
CA ALA A 92 -5.83 -10.64 28.41
C ALA A 92 -5.26 -10.78 29.83
N THR A 93 -6.13 -11.02 30.81
CA THR A 93 -5.70 -11.24 32.22
C THR A 93 -4.88 -12.55 32.35
N ALA A 94 -5.33 -13.63 31.71
CA ALA A 94 -4.63 -14.90 31.71
C ALA A 94 -3.27 -14.81 30.99
N GLU A 95 -3.19 -14.08 29.87
CA GLU A 95 -1.93 -13.84 29.15
C GLU A 95 -0.92 -13.08 30.00
N LEU A 96 -1.38 -12.02 30.72
CA LEU A 96 -0.54 -11.26 31.63
C LEU A 96 -0.06 -12.10 32.84
N ALA A 97 -0.84 -13.10 33.26
CA ALA A 97 -0.48 -14.04 34.31
C ALA A 97 0.42 -15.18 33.82
N GLY A 98 0.71 -15.26 32.51
CA GLY A 98 1.49 -16.35 31.90
C GLY A 98 0.70 -17.65 31.69
N ASP A 99 -0.60 -17.66 31.98
CA ASP A 99 -1.49 -18.80 31.73
C ASP A 99 -1.97 -18.80 30.27
N SER A 100 -1.07 -19.20 29.41
CA SER A 100 -1.30 -19.20 27.96
C SER A 100 -2.39 -20.18 27.51
N ALA A 101 -2.70 -21.23 28.25
CA ALA A 101 -3.77 -22.18 27.91
C ALA A 101 -5.13 -21.55 28.15
N THR A 102 -5.36 -20.98 29.35
CA THR A 102 -6.59 -20.23 29.65
C THR A 102 -6.75 -19.02 28.74
N ALA A 103 -5.68 -18.29 28.43
CA ALA A 103 -5.71 -17.17 27.50
C ALA A 103 -6.20 -17.60 26.11
N GLN A 104 -5.63 -18.68 25.54
CA GLN A 104 -6.06 -19.18 24.23
C GLN A 104 -7.53 -19.57 24.21
N HIS A 105 -8.00 -20.36 25.16
CA HIS A 105 -9.40 -20.77 25.22
C HIS A 105 -10.36 -19.57 25.37
N ALA A 106 -9.95 -18.56 26.14
CA ALA A 106 -10.75 -17.36 26.32
C ALA A 106 -10.77 -16.49 25.04
N PHE A 107 -9.67 -16.35 24.30
CA PHE A 107 -9.64 -15.68 23.00
C PHE A 107 -10.47 -16.43 21.94
N GLU A 108 -10.37 -17.76 21.88
CA GLU A 108 -11.21 -18.59 21.00
C GLU A 108 -12.71 -18.41 21.34
N ALA A 109 -13.04 -18.37 22.64
CA ALA A 109 -14.42 -18.11 23.09
C ALA A 109 -14.91 -16.70 22.76
N ALA A 110 -14.05 -15.69 22.82
CA ALA A 110 -14.36 -14.33 22.41
C ALA A 110 -14.60 -14.24 20.91
N GLN A 111 -13.72 -14.84 20.09
CA GLN A 111 -13.82 -14.87 18.64
C GLN A 111 -15.07 -15.61 18.15
N TRP A 112 -15.44 -16.72 18.83
CA TRP A 112 -16.66 -17.44 18.49
C TRP A 112 -17.91 -16.55 18.65
N ARG A 113 -17.92 -15.65 19.64
CA ARG A 113 -19.01 -14.70 19.91
C ARG A 113 -18.99 -13.50 18.99
N ASP A 114 -17.80 -13.00 18.70
CA ASP A 114 -17.57 -11.92 17.77
C ASP A 114 -16.46 -12.30 16.76
N PRO A 115 -16.81 -12.89 15.62
CA PRO A 115 -15.85 -13.25 14.58
C PRO A 115 -15.12 -12.05 13.96
N ARG A 116 -15.56 -10.82 14.26
CA ARG A 116 -14.93 -9.57 13.81
C ARG A 116 -14.04 -8.93 14.87
N SER A 117 -13.83 -9.59 15.98
CA SER A 117 -12.97 -9.11 17.06
C SER A 117 -11.50 -9.02 16.60
N LEU A 118 -11.03 -7.81 16.31
CA LEU A 118 -9.62 -7.55 15.98
C LEU A 118 -8.66 -8.04 17.09
N PRO A 119 -8.91 -7.76 18.39
CA PRO A 119 -8.02 -8.23 19.45
C PRO A 119 -7.92 -9.75 19.50
N ALA A 120 -9.05 -10.47 19.39
CA ALA A 120 -9.05 -11.92 19.41
C ALA A 120 -8.26 -12.50 18.23
N ALA A 121 -8.54 -12.03 17.01
CA ALA A 121 -7.86 -12.50 15.80
C ALA A 121 -6.34 -12.22 15.86
N TYR A 122 -5.92 -11.05 16.36
CA TYR A 122 -4.50 -10.70 16.51
C TYR A 122 -3.78 -11.65 17.48
N PHE A 123 -4.33 -11.84 18.69
CA PHE A 123 -3.73 -12.72 19.69
C PHE A 123 -3.71 -14.18 19.23
N LEU A 124 -4.77 -14.65 18.61
CA LEU A 124 -4.84 -16.00 18.09
C LEU A 124 -3.85 -16.23 16.95
N ALA A 125 -3.70 -15.25 16.03
CA ALA A 125 -2.68 -15.33 14.98
C ALA A 125 -1.28 -15.53 15.56
N ASP A 126 -0.86 -14.65 16.48
CA ASP A 126 0.44 -14.72 17.15
C ASP A 126 0.62 -16.04 17.91
N ARG A 127 -0.40 -16.45 18.65
CA ARG A 127 -0.37 -17.70 19.42
C ARG A 127 -0.22 -18.93 18.54
N TYR A 128 -0.99 -19.04 17.45
CA TYR A 128 -0.91 -20.18 16.55
C TYR A 128 0.45 -20.25 15.85
N PHE A 129 1.03 -19.12 15.45
CA PHE A 129 2.39 -19.12 14.90
C PHE A 129 3.44 -19.58 15.92
N ARG A 130 3.35 -19.13 17.17
CA ARG A 130 4.26 -19.58 18.25
C ARG A 130 4.12 -21.07 18.55
N LEU A 131 2.95 -21.66 18.38
CA LEU A 131 2.70 -23.09 18.54
C LEU A 131 3.06 -23.91 17.29
N GLY A 132 3.50 -23.28 16.20
CA GLY A 132 3.78 -23.94 14.92
C GLY A 132 2.54 -24.31 14.10
N ASP A 133 1.32 -23.92 14.53
CA ASP A 133 0.09 -24.12 13.76
C ASP A 133 -0.08 -23.00 12.72
N ALA A 134 0.76 -23.04 11.70
CA ALA A 134 0.76 -22.05 10.65
C ALA A 134 -0.59 -21.93 9.92
N ASN A 135 -1.33 -23.04 9.79
CA ASN A 135 -2.61 -23.03 9.08
C ASN A 135 -3.67 -22.23 9.83
N ARG A 136 -3.73 -22.33 11.17
CA ARG A 136 -4.61 -21.48 11.97
C ARG A 136 -4.13 -20.05 11.98
N GLY A 137 -2.83 -19.81 12.19
CA GLY A 137 -2.25 -18.46 12.16
C GLY A 137 -2.55 -17.72 10.86
N LEU A 138 -2.39 -18.35 9.71
CA LEU A 138 -2.68 -17.77 8.41
C LEU A 138 -4.17 -17.45 8.21
N ARG A 139 -5.08 -18.27 8.76
CA ARG A 139 -6.53 -17.95 8.73
C ARG A 139 -6.85 -16.69 9.51
N GLU A 140 -6.25 -16.52 10.69
CA GLU A 140 -6.44 -15.30 11.49
C GLU A 140 -5.86 -14.06 10.80
N ILE A 141 -4.70 -14.18 10.17
CA ILE A 141 -4.12 -13.10 9.35
C ILE A 141 -5.06 -12.74 8.19
N ALA A 142 -5.64 -13.72 7.50
CA ALA A 142 -6.62 -13.46 6.45
C ALA A 142 -7.89 -12.77 6.99
N ALA A 143 -8.34 -13.13 8.19
CA ALA A 143 -9.43 -12.43 8.85
C ALA A 143 -9.05 -10.98 9.16
N LEU A 144 -7.91 -10.74 9.81
CA LEU A 144 -7.38 -9.41 10.12
C LEU A 144 -7.27 -8.50 8.88
N SER A 145 -6.81 -9.07 7.76
CA SER A 145 -6.66 -8.30 6.51
C SER A 145 -7.98 -7.75 5.96
N ARG A 146 -9.12 -8.36 6.33
CA ARG A 146 -10.46 -7.98 5.88
C ARG A 146 -11.25 -7.15 6.89
N LEU A 147 -10.82 -7.13 8.15
CA LEU A 147 -11.57 -6.47 9.24
C LEU A 147 -11.44 -4.94 9.24
N SER A 148 -10.44 -4.40 8.55
CA SER A 148 -10.29 -2.95 8.38
C SER A 148 -9.80 -2.59 6.98
N PRO A 149 -10.06 -1.37 6.48
CA PRO A 149 -9.57 -0.92 5.17
C PRO A 149 -8.03 -0.98 5.03
N SER A 150 -7.30 -0.80 6.13
CA SER A 150 -5.83 -0.90 6.17
C SER A 150 -5.33 -2.28 6.62
N GLY A 151 -6.22 -3.24 6.86
CA GLY A 151 -5.88 -4.53 7.47
C GLY A 151 -4.81 -5.28 6.69
N ALA A 152 -4.93 -5.37 5.37
CA ALA A 152 -3.95 -6.01 4.50
C ALA A 152 -2.55 -5.37 4.62
N VAL A 153 -2.48 -4.04 4.63
CA VAL A 153 -1.21 -3.31 4.78
C VAL A 153 -0.62 -3.50 6.18
N THR A 154 -1.47 -3.53 7.21
CA THR A 154 -1.03 -3.73 8.60
C THR A 154 -0.39 -5.09 8.82
N VAL A 155 -0.89 -6.15 8.18
CA VAL A 155 -0.36 -7.51 8.34
C VAL A 155 0.71 -7.87 7.31
N ALA A 156 0.93 -7.05 6.27
CA ALA A 156 1.91 -7.30 5.21
C ALA A 156 3.33 -7.56 5.71
N PRO A 157 3.89 -6.82 6.70
CA PRO A 157 5.23 -7.10 7.22
C PRO A 157 5.37 -8.50 7.84
N TYR A 158 4.33 -8.98 8.51
CA TYR A 158 4.33 -10.35 9.08
C TYR A 158 4.33 -11.40 7.98
N MET A 159 3.58 -11.17 6.89
CA MET A 159 3.57 -12.07 5.74
C MET A 159 4.91 -12.04 4.99
N ALA A 160 5.53 -10.89 4.88
CA ALA A 160 6.87 -10.76 4.30
C ALA A 160 7.92 -11.50 5.14
N ALA A 161 7.88 -11.37 6.46
CA ALA A 161 8.76 -12.12 7.36
C ALA A 161 8.51 -13.64 7.26
N TYR A 162 7.27 -14.08 7.18
CA TYR A 162 6.90 -15.49 7.03
C TYR A 162 7.36 -16.06 5.67
N ALA A 163 7.37 -15.25 4.62
CA ALA A 163 7.85 -15.59 3.27
C ALA A 163 9.38 -15.77 3.18
N ALA A 164 10.15 -15.37 4.20
CA ALA A 164 11.61 -15.55 4.23
C ALA A 164 12.01 -17.03 4.12
N SER A 165 11.20 -17.94 4.66
CA SER A 165 11.39 -19.38 4.48
C SER A 165 10.67 -19.90 3.25
N ARG A 166 11.41 -20.53 2.33
CA ARG A 166 10.83 -21.16 1.13
C ARG A 166 9.84 -22.28 1.46
N ALA A 167 9.99 -22.94 2.61
CA ALA A 167 9.06 -23.97 3.06
C ALA A 167 7.63 -23.45 3.25
N ASN A 168 7.47 -22.15 3.50
CA ASN A 168 6.18 -21.51 3.73
C ASN A 168 5.46 -21.09 2.42
N TRP A 169 6.15 -21.07 1.28
CA TRP A 169 5.59 -20.59 0.02
C TRP A 169 4.36 -21.35 -0.48
N PRO A 170 4.25 -22.68 -0.33
CA PRO A 170 3.03 -23.39 -0.74
C PRO A 170 1.78 -22.89 0.01
N ALA A 171 1.89 -22.70 1.34
CA ALA A 171 0.80 -22.19 2.16
C ALA A 171 0.46 -20.73 1.83
N LEU A 172 1.49 -19.88 1.60
CA LEU A 172 1.30 -18.49 1.18
C LEU A 172 0.63 -18.36 -0.20
N ARG A 173 1.01 -19.21 -1.16
CA ARG A 173 0.35 -19.20 -2.48
C ARG A 173 -1.14 -19.51 -2.37
N GLN A 174 -1.52 -20.45 -1.52
CA GLN A 174 -2.93 -20.74 -1.29
C GLN A 174 -3.63 -19.54 -0.64
N LEU A 175 -3.05 -19.01 0.44
CA LEU A 175 -3.59 -17.84 1.13
C LEU A 175 -3.79 -16.64 0.19
N PHE A 176 -2.80 -16.35 -0.65
CA PHE A 176 -2.80 -15.20 -1.56
C PHE A 176 -3.82 -15.35 -2.71
N ARG A 177 -4.07 -16.58 -3.18
CA ARG A 177 -5.14 -16.83 -4.15
C ARG A 177 -6.52 -16.50 -3.58
N ASP A 178 -6.73 -16.81 -2.31
CA ASP A 178 -8.00 -16.60 -1.63
C ASP A 178 -8.18 -15.17 -1.10
N ASN A 179 -7.06 -14.39 -1.03
CA ASN A 179 -7.03 -13.04 -0.46
C ASN A 179 -6.14 -12.10 -1.32
N PRO A 180 -6.64 -11.62 -2.47
CA PRO A 180 -5.84 -10.85 -3.44
C PRO A 180 -5.32 -9.51 -2.89
N ASP A 181 -6.08 -8.82 -2.03
CA ASP A 181 -5.66 -7.56 -1.41
C ASP A 181 -4.47 -7.79 -0.45
N LEU A 182 -4.55 -8.86 0.34
CA LEU A 182 -3.44 -9.29 1.21
C LEU A 182 -2.21 -9.66 0.38
N ALA A 183 -2.41 -10.38 -0.72
CA ALA A 183 -1.34 -10.73 -1.64
C ALA A 183 -0.65 -9.48 -2.19
N GLY A 184 -1.43 -8.52 -2.69
CA GLY A 184 -0.92 -7.25 -3.21
C GLY A 184 -0.07 -6.50 -2.18
N ALA A 185 -0.57 -6.36 -0.95
CA ALA A 185 0.13 -5.68 0.13
C ALA A 185 1.41 -6.42 0.57
N ALA A 186 1.34 -7.75 0.77
CA ALA A 186 2.48 -8.55 1.19
C ALA A 186 3.59 -8.60 0.13
N LEU A 187 3.23 -8.75 -1.15
CA LEU A 187 4.18 -8.73 -2.25
C LEU A 187 4.81 -7.34 -2.44
N ALA A 188 4.06 -6.25 -2.23
CA ALA A 188 4.59 -4.90 -2.27
C ALA A 188 5.58 -4.64 -1.11
N GLU A 189 5.32 -5.21 0.07
CA GLU A 189 6.25 -5.14 1.19
C GLU A 189 7.54 -5.93 0.90
N LEU A 190 7.43 -7.15 0.39
CA LEU A 190 8.59 -7.94 -0.06
C LEU A 190 9.39 -7.21 -1.15
N ALA A 191 8.71 -6.54 -2.07
CA ALA A 191 9.33 -5.82 -3.18
C ALA A 191 10.23 -4.65 -2.77
N ARG A 192 10.19 -4.22 -1.51
CA ARG A 192 11.08 -3.18 -0.95
C ARG A 192 12.51 -3.63 -0.72
N ASN A 193 12.77 -4.93 -0.85
CA ASN A 193 14.11 -5.50 -0.69
C ASN A 193 14.48 -6.31 -1.93
N ALA A 194 15.61 -5.97 -2.57
CA ALA A 194 16.08 -6.65 -3.78
C ALA A 194 16.32 -8.16 -3.56
N SER A 195 16.76 -8.56 -2.36
CA SER A 195 17.05 -9.97 -2.05
C SER A 195 15.80 -10.85 -2.02
N THR A 196 14.63 -10.27 -1.86
CA THR A 196 13.33 -10.99 -1.82
C THR A 196 12.66 -11.10 -3.19
N ALA A 197 13.28 -10.58 -4.26
CA ALA A 197 12.75 -10.68 -5.62
C ALA A 197 12.35 -12.12 -6.04
N PRO A 198 13.13 -13.18 -5.70
CA PRO A 198 12.71 -14.55 -6.00
C PRO A 198 11.43 -14.96 -5.29
N ALA A 199 11.21 -14.49 -4.06
CA ALA A 199 9.98 -14.76 -3.31
C ALA A 199 8.78 -14.05 -3.94
N VAL A 200 8.93 -12.76 -4.31
CA VAL A 200 7.88 -12.00 -5.00
C VAL A 200 7.44 -12.72 -6.27
N LEU A 201 8.39 -13.10 -7.13
CA LEU A 201 8.11 -13.76 -8.40
C LEU A 201 7.50 -15.16 -8.23
N ALA A 202 7.91 -15.89 -7.18
CA ALA A 202 7.38 -17.22 -6.89
C ALA A 202 5.97 -17.20 -6.27
N LEU A 203 5.63 -16.13 -5.54
CA LEU A 203 4.36 -16.00 -4.83
C LEU A 203 3.32 -15.21 -5.63
N ALA A 204 3.75 -14.38 -6.59
CA ALA A 204 2.85 -13.61 -7.46
C ALA A 204 2.00 -14.54 -8.33
N ASP A 205 0.72 -14.20 -8.48
CA ASP A 205 -0.18 -14.91 -9.38
C ASP A 205 0.15 -14.57 -10.84
N GLN A 206 0.68 -15.55 -11.56
CA GLN A 206 1.05 -15.44 -12.99
C GLN A 206 -0.16 -15.20 -13.92
N ARG A 207 -1.39 -15.42 -13.43
CA ARG A 207 -2.63 -15.24 -14.21
C ARG A 207 -3.10 -13.80 -14.25
N GLN A 208 -2.67 -12.98 -13.29
CA GLN A 208 -3.04 -11.57 -13.24
C GLN A 208 -2.24 -10.76 -14.27
N LYS A 209 -2.81 -9.62 -14.67
CA LYS A 209 -2.10 -8.64 -15.49
C LYS A 209 -0.99 -7.99 -14.65
N LEU A 210 0.23 -8.45 -14.82
CA LEU A 210 1.37 -8.09 -13.96
C LEU A 210 1.69 -6.58 -14.00
N THR A 211 1.43 -5.90 -15.12
CA THR A 211 1.68 -4.46 -15.27
C THR A 211 0.87 -3.59 -14.30
N SER A 212 -0.28 -4.07 -13.83
CA SER A 212 -1.11 -3.39 -12.83
C SER A 212 -0.89 -3.90 -11.40
N ALA A 213 0.05 -4.82 -11.20
CA ALA A 213 0.33 -5.39 -9.90
C ALA A 213 1.00 -4.35 -8.98
N PRO A 214 0.50 -4.10 -7.75
CA PRO A 214 1.02 -3.08 -6.85
C PRO A 214 2.49 -3.28 -6.44
N TRP A 215 2.98 -4.51 -6.51
CA TRP A 215 4.35 -4.88 -6.15
C TRP A 215 5.37 -4.65 -7.27
N LEU A 216 4.94 -4.53 -8.55
CA LEU A 216 5.88 -4.45 -9.66
C LEU A 216 6.71 -3.16 -9.67
N PRO A 217 6.12 -1.94 -9.59
CA PRO A 217 6.91 -0.71 -9.56
C PRO A 217 7.92 -0.65 -8.38
N PRO A 218 7.54 -0.96 -7.14
CA PRO A 218 8.49 -1.04 -6.03
C PRO A 218 9.64 -2.01 -6.30
N LEU A 219 9.36 -3.20 -6.83
CA LEU A 219 10.37 -4.20 -7.13
C LEU A 219 11.37 -3.70 -8.17
N LEU A 220 10.89 -3.11 -9.28
CA LEU A 220 11.74 -2.58 -10.32
C LEU A 220 12.65 -1.46 -9.80
N ASN A 221 12.10 -0.55 -9.01
CA ASN A 221 12.88 0.54 -8.42
C ASN A 221 13.93 0.01 -7.42
N THR A 222 13.57 -0.95 -6.58
CA THR A 222 14.49 -1.54 -5.60
C THR A 222 15.64 -2.28 -6.28
N LEU A 223 15.35 -3.05 -7.33
CA LEU A 223 16.37 -3.74 -8.13
C LEU A 223 17.28 -2.75 -8.86
N ALA A 224 16.72 -1.68 -9.44
CA ALA A 224 17.51 -0.63 -10.08
C ALA A 224 18.42 0.09 -9.07
N GLN A 225 17.92 0.45 -7.89
CA GLN A 225 18.72 1.04 -6.80
C GLN A 225 19.85 0.11 -6.33
N ALA A 226 19.61 -1.20 -6.35
CA ALA A 226 20.63 -2.22 -6.03
C ALA A 226 21.63 -2.45 -7.19
N GLY A 227 21.46 -1.79 -8.33
CA GLY A 227 22.31 -1.98 -9.52
C GLY A 227 22.01 -3.24 -10.33
N GLN A 228 20.88 -3.92 -10.03
CA GLN A 228 20.46 -5.15 -10.72
C GLN A 228 19.58 -4.81 -11.95
N TYR A 229 20.08 -3.95 -12.80
CA TYR A 229 19.33 -3.37 -13.92
C TYR A 229 18.83 -4.41 -14.94
N ALA A 230 19.70 -5.37 -15.31
CA ALA A 230 19.33 -6.42 -16.25
C ALA A 230 18.18 -7.26 -15.72
N GLN A 231 18.24 -7.67 -14.44
CA GLN A 231 17.16 -8.42 -13.78
C GLN A 231 15.87 -7.60 -13.71
N ALA A 232 15.95 -6.32 -13.35
CA ALA A 232 14.81 -5.42 -13.32
C ALA A 232 14.16 -5.30 -14.69
N HIS A 233 14.97 -5.11 -15.74
CA HIS A 233 14.49 -5.02 -17.12
C HIS A 233 13.84 -6.32 -17.60
N ASP A 234 14.41 -7.48 -17.32
CA ASP A 234 13.84 -8.78 -17.69
C ASP A 234 12.49 -9.02 -17.03
N ILE A 235 12.35 -8.66 -15.75
CA ILE A 235 11.08 -8.74 -15.03
C ILE A 235 10.05 -7.81 -15.65
N TRP A 236 10.44 -6.57 -15.92
CA TRP A 236 9.60 -5.56 -16.55
C TRP A 236 9.14 -5.98 -17.95
N ALA A 237 10.06 -6.42 -18.81
CA ALA A 237 9.76 -6.85 -20.18
C ALA A 237 8.79 -8.04 -20.20
N LYS A 238 9.00 -9.03 -19.30
CA LYS A 238 8.09 -10.18 -19.15
C LYS A 238 6.70 -9.73 -18.66
N ALA A 239 6.64 -8.86 -17.66
CA ALA A 239 5.40 -8.35 -17.11
C ALA A 239 4.59 -7.55 -18.15
N ALA A 240 5.25 -6.71 -18.92
CA ALA A 240 4.67 -5.89 -19.97
C ALA A 240 4.45 -6.65 -21.29
N ARG A 241 4.93 -7.91 -21.39
CA ARG A 241 4.89 -8.73 -22.62
C ARG A 241 5.54 -8.03 -23.80
N ILE A 242 6.61 -7.29 -23.53
CA ILE A 242 7.35 -6.57 -24.56
C ILE A 242 8.21 -7.57 -25.33
N GLN A 243 8.05 -7.57 -26.63
CA GLN A 243 8.96 -8.27 -27.52
C GLN A 243 10.06 -7.29 -27.94
N PRO A 244 11.34 -7.61 -27.66
CA PRO A 244 12.45 -6.76 -28.08
C PRO A 244 12.41 -6.57 -29.60
N ARG A 245 12.34 -5.32 -30.05
CA ARG A 245 12.50 -4.98 -31.46
C ARG A 245 13.96 -4.72 -31.74
N ALA A 246 14.49 -5.33 -32.78
CA ALA A 246 15.86 -5.09 -33.19
C ALA A 246 16.08 -3.59 -33.45
N GLY A 247 17.03 -2.97 -32.74
CA GLY A 247 17.37 -1.55 -32.90
C GLY A 247 16.55 -0.59 -32.04
N GLU A 248 15.55 -1.04 -31.26
CA GLU A 248 14.84 -0.17 -30.33
C GLU A 248 15.71 0.07 -29.07
N LEU A 249 16.25 1.30 -28.96
CA LEU A 249 17.12 1.72 -27.86
C LEU A 249 16.37 2.50 -26.78
N LEU A 250 15.18 3.00 -27.10
CA LEU A 250 14.30 3.81 -26.26
C LEU A 250 12.91 3.23 -26.32
N HIS A 251 12.40 2.75 -25.20
CA HIS A 251 11.03 2.23 -25.15
C HIS A 251 10.01 3.37 -25.28
N ASP A 252 8.92 3.09 -26.00
CA ASP A 252 7.79 4.03 -26.17
C ASP A 252 8.23 5.43 -26.62
N SER A 253 9.10 5.50 -27.64
CA SER A 253 9.52 6.75 -28.28
C SER A 253 8.33 7.54 -28.88
N THR A 254 7.18 6.92 -29.05
CA THR A 254 5.94 7.50 -29.54
C THR A 254 4.93 7.83 -28.41
N PHE A 255 5.29 7.68 -27.15
CA PHE A 255 4.46 8.00 -25.98
C PHE A 255 3.07 7.38 -26.00
N THR A 256 2.93 6.16 -26.52
CA THR A 256 1.64 5.45 -26.67
C THR A 256 1.40 4.39 -25.62
N ASP A 257 2.45 3.86 -24.98
CA ASP A 257 2.34 2.83 -23.97
C ASP A 257 1.98 3.42 -22.59
N ARG A 258 0.72 3.23 -22.22
CA ARG A 258 0.16 3.63 -20.92
C ARG A 258 0.15 2.49 -19.90
N SER A 259 0.56 1.31 -20.28
CA SER A 259 0.38 0.10 -19.49
C SER A 259 1.62 -0.37 -18.75
N SER A 260 2.80 -0.16 -19.31
CA SER A 260 4.06 -0.56 -18.70
C SER A 260 4.49 0.47 -17.64
N PRO A 261 4.91 0.02 -16.45
CA PRO A 261 5.34 0.94 -15.40
C PRO A 261 6.76 1.47 -15.64
N PRO A 262 7.13 2.63 -15.06
CA PRO A 262 8.52 3.03 -14.90
C PRO A 262 9.33 1.96 -14.11
N PRO A 263 10.67 1.97 -14.16
CA PRO A 263 11.55 3.01 -14.75
C PRO A 263 11.86 2.83 -16.24
N PHE A 264 11.56 1.67 -16.83
CA PHE A 264 11.88 1.37 -18.24
C PHE A 264 10.87 1.90 -19.24
N ASN A 265 9.71 2.36 -18.79
CA ASN A 265 8.81 3.25 -19.52
C ASN A 265 8.89 4.65 -18.92
N TRP A 266 8.35 5.64 -19.62
CA TRP A 266 8.36 7.04 -19.20
C TRP A 266 7.66 7.25 -17.86
N ALA A 267 8.39 7.78 -16.88
CA ALA A 267 7.82 8.44 -15.71
C ALA A 267 7.53 9.90 -16.09
N LEU A 268 6.26 10.24 -16.22
CA LEU A 268 5.78 11.56 -16.59
C LEU A 268 5.29 12.29 -15.34
N THR A 269 5.71 13.53 -15.18
CA THR A 269 5.40 14.36 -14.01
C THR A 269 4.02 15.02 -14.13
N SER A 270 3.30 15.04 -12.99
CA SER A 270 2.17 15.91 -12.72
C SER A 270 2.36 16.48 -11.31
N SER A 271 2.99 17.66 -11.20
CA SER A 271 3.42 18.25 -9.93
C SER A 271 3.47 19.77 -10.01
N ILE A 272 3.98 20.42 -8.96
CA ILE A 272 4.23 21.88 -8.95
C ILE A 272 5.28 22.33 -9.97
N VAL A 273 6.16 21.43 -10.45
CA VAL A 273 7.13 21.72 -11.51
C VAL A 273 6.44 21.89 -12.85
N GLY A 274 5.46 21.04 -13.14
CA GLY A 274 4.77 21.04 -14.43
C GLY A 274 3.95 19.78 -14.66
N LEU A 275 3.49 19.64 -15.90
CA LEU A 275 2.72 18.53 -16.41
C LEU A 275 3.36 17.99 -17.69
N ALA A 276 3.57 16.67 -17.75
CA ALA A 276 3.90 15.98 -18.98
C ALA A 276 2.83 14.92 -19.26
N GLU A 277 2.19 14.99 -20.42
CA GLU A 277 1.07 14.10 -20.75
C GLU A 277 1.14 13.56 -22.18
N ARG A 278 0.75 12.30 -22.32
CA ARG A 278 0.67 11.63 -23.62
C ARG A 278 -0.51 12.17 -24.43
N GLN A 279 -0.24 12.62 -25.67
CA GLN A 279 -1.23 13.11 -26.61
C GLN A 279 -1.48 12.10 -27.75
N PRO A 280 -2.66 12.14 -28.40
CA PRO A 280 -2.91 11.38 -29.61
C PRO A 280 -1.87 11.65 -30.70
N GLY A 281 -1.59 10.64 -31.53
CA GLY A 281 -0.64 10.77 -32.63
C GLY A 281 0.83 10.69 -32.22
N GLY A 282 1.13 10.04 -31.09
CA GLY A 282 2.51 9.76 -30.71
C GLY A 282 3.29 10.97 -30.21
N ARG A 283 2.68 11.77 -29.38
CA ARG A 283 3.21 13.06 -28.92
C ARG A 283 3.20 13.15 -27.40
N LEU A 284 4.13 13.95 -26.86
CA LEU A 284 4.20 14.33 -25.46
C LEU A 284 3.99 15.83 -25.32
N ARG A 285 2.90 16.26 -24.71
CA ARG A 285 2.71 17.65 -24.30
C ARG A 285 3.43 17.89 -22.99
N VAL A 286 4.14 18.99 -22.91
CA VAL A 286 4.93 19.39 -21.75
C VAL A 286 4.54 20.80 -21.36
N ILE A 287 4.00 20.97 -20.17
CA ILE A 287 3.73 22.27 -19.55
C ILE A 287 4.71 22.40 -18.39
N PHE A 288 5.63 23.36 -18.49
CA PHE A 288 6.53 23.71 -17.40
C PHE A 288 6.07 25.02 -16.78
N TYR A 289 5.89 25.08 -15.46
CA TYR A 289 5.35 26.27 -14.81
C TYR A 289 6.39 27.35 -14.52
N GLY A 290 7.70 27.04 -14.65
CA GLY A 290 8.80 27.98 -14.50
C GLY A 290 9.14 28.39 -13.08
N GLN A 291 8.47 27.85 -12.08
CA GLN A 291 8.60 28.23 -10.67
C GLN A 291 9.71 27.46 -9.96
N GLU A 292 9.86 26.19 -10.25
CA GLU A 292 10.82 25.28 -9.60
C GLU A 292 11.53 24.44 -10.64
N ASP A 293 12.83 24.15 -10.39
CA ASP A 293 13.58 23.19 -11.18
C ASP A 293 13.06 21.78 -10.98
N GLY A 294 13.00 20.98 -12.04
CA GLY A 294 12.61 19.60 -11.86
C GLY A 294 12.48 18.80 -13.15
N PHE A 295 12.31 17.49 -12.97
CA PHE A 295 12.14 16.57 -14.07
C PHE A 295 10.66 16.51 -14.50
N LEU A 296 10.45 16.53 -15.82
CA LEU A 296 9.14 16.44 -16.45
C LEU A 296 8.90 15.06 -17.05
N ALA A 297 9.95 14.44 -17.62
CA ALA A 297 9.91 13.07 -18.11
C ALA A 297 11.25 12.38 -17.86
N THR A 298 11.21 11.13 -17.41
CA THR A 298 12.43 10.33 -17.17
C THR A 298 12.23 8.89 -17.61
N GLN A 299 13.30 8.25 -18.11
CA GLN A 299 13.32 6.82 -18.42
C GLN A 299 14.71 6.25 -18.17
N LEU A 300 14.75 5.00 -17.68
CA LEU A 300 15.98 4.23 -17.50
C LEU A 300 16.26 3.42 -18.75
N LEU A 301 17.50 3.53 -19.26
CA LEU A 301 17.98 2.85 -20.45
C LEU A 301 19.08 1.86 -20.09
N LEU A 302 19.27 0.83 -20.90
CA LEU A 302 20.36 -0.13 -20.82
C LEU A 302 21.13 -0.15 -22.15
N LEU A 303 21.88 0.92 -22.41
CA LEU A 303 22.64 1.06 -23.63
C LEU A 303 24.04 0.45 -23.48
N PRO A 304 24.50 -0.36 -24.43
CA PRO A 304 25.89 -0.78 -24.49
C PRO A 304 26.86 0.42 -24.63
N PRO A 305 28.13 0.27 -24.28
CA PRO A 305 29.15 1.30 -24.59
C PRO A 305 29.14 1.64 -26.06
N GLY A 306 29.17 2.95 -26.38
CA GLY A 306 29.12 3.42 -27.77
C GLY A 306 28.60 4.84 -27.91
N ALA A 307 28.60 5.34 -29.14
CA ALA A 307 28.12 6.66 -29.52
C ALA A 307 26.61 6.60 -29.87
N TYR A 308 25.86 7.60 -29.41
CA TYR A 308 24.42 7.71 -29.62
C TYR A 308 23.98 9.13 -29.94
N CYS A 309 22.85 9.27 -30.60
CA CYS A 309 22.24 10.56 -30.90
C CYS A 309 20.75 10.50 -30.59
N LEU A 310 20.27 11.41 -29.74
CA LEU A 310 18.84 11.66 -29.52
C LEU A 310 18.42 12.79 -30.43
N SER A 311 17.31 12.60 -31.16
CA SER A 311 16.69 13.61 -32.00
C SER A 311 15.17 13.67 -31.71
N MET A 312 14.57 14.83 -31.97
CA MET A 312 13.14 15.04 -31.79
C MET A 312 12.64 16.18 -32.66
N GLN A 313 11.33 16.31 -32.73
CA GLN A 313 10.61 17.47 -33.26
C GLN A 313 9.92 18.21 -32.11
N LEU A 314 9.89 19.51 -32.17
CA LEU A 314 9.18 20.36 -31.22
C LEU A 314 8.10 21.14 -31.96
N LEU A 315 6.87 21.06 -31.42
CA LEU A 315 5.73 21.86 -31.87
C LEU A 315 5.45 22.91 -30.81
N GLY A 316 5.39 24.16 -31.16
CA GLY A 316 5.26 25.30 -30.27
C GLY A 316 6.39 26.30 -30.46
N ASP A 317 6.58 27.22 -29.49
CA ASP A 317 7.60 28.26 -29.57
C ASP A 317 9.01 27.71 -29.17
N PRO A 318 9.95 27.56 -30.12
CA PRO A 318 11.27 27.03 -29.82
C PRO A 318 12.09 27.92 -28.87
N GLU A 319 11.89 29.24 -28.89
CA GLU A 319 12.65 30.14 -28.01
C GLU A 319 12.27 29.95 -26.54
N ARG A 320 10.99 29.74 -26.28
CA ARG A 320 10.51 29.41 -24.92
C ARG A 320 11.00 28.06 -24.46
N ALA A 321 11.23 27.11 -25.36
CA ALA A 321 11.73 25.79 -25.04
C ALA A 321 13.17 25.75 -24.51
N ARG A 322 13.90 26.88 -24.53
CA ARG A 322 15.28 26.96 -23.96
C ARG A 322 15.34 26.70 -22.46
N ALA A 323 14.27 26.92 -21.71
CA ALA A 323 14.24 26.54 -20.29
C ALA A 323 14.01 25.03 -20.07
N LEU A 324 13.71 24.28 -21.13
CA LEU A 324 13.67 22.82 -21.09
C LEU A 324 14.98 22.25 -21.58
N SER A 325 15.50 21.24 -20.93
CA SER A 325 16.75 20.56 -21.29
C SER A 325 16.61 19.04 -21.26
N TRP A 326 17.21 18.40 -22.24
CA TRP A 326 17.45 16.96 -22.22
C TRP A 326 18.83 16.66 -21.67
N SER A 327 18.91 15.66 -20.80
CA SER A 327 20.18 15.18 -20.26
C SER A 327 20.22 13.66 -20.21
N VAL A 328 21.43 13.11 -20.37
CA VAL A 328 21.71 11.69 -20.20
C VAL A 328 22.73 11.53 -19.09
N TRP A 329 22.45 10.67 -18.13
CA TRP A 329 23.28 10.42 -16.94
C TRP A 329 23.62 8.95 -16.85
N CYS A 330 24.84 8.58 -16.50
CA CYS A 330 25.06 7.25 -15.94
C CYS A 330 24.37 7.18 -14.57
N ASP A 331 23.75 6.07 -14.27
CA ASP A 331 23.19 5.87 -12.93
C ASP A 331 24.30 5.99 -11.88
N LYS A 332 23.99 6.66 -10.78
CA LYS A 332 24.93 6.98 -9.67
C LYS A 332 26.09 7.90 -10.02
N ALA A 333 26.14 8.47 -11.22
CA ALA A 333 27.13 9.49 -11.55
C ALA A 333 26.74 10.84 -10.94
N SER A 334 27.75 11.64 -10.60
CA SER A 334 27.59 12.99 -10.03
C SER A 334 27.25 14.08 -11.06
N GLY A 335 27.41 13.77 -12.36
CA GLY A 335 27.14 14.70 -13.45
C GLY A 335 26.59 14.00 -14.70
N PRO A 336 25.98 14.77 -15.62
CA PRO A 336 25.46 14.23 -16.86
C PRO A 336 26.62 13.85 -17.83
N LEU A 337 26.38 12.80 -18.62
CA LEU A 337 27.22 12.52 -19.79
C LEU A 337 27.12 13.64 -20.83
N VAL A 338 25.89 14.17 -20.96
CA VAL A 338 25.55 15.27 -21.84
C VAL A 338 24.31 15.97 -21.39
N SER A 339 24.22 17.27 -21.66
CA SER A 339 22.98 18.05 -21.52
C SER A 339 22.88 19.07 -22.64
N ALA A 340 21.68 19.30 -23.17
CA ALA A 340 21.42 20.38 -24.12
C ALA A 340 19.96 20.86 -23.96
N THR A 341 19.73 22.13 -24.30
CA THR A 341 18.37 22.70 -24.30
C THR A 341 17.52 22.07 -25.42
N ALA A 342 16.21 22.08 -25.24
CA ALA A 342 15.30 21.39 -26.15
C ALA A 342 15.38 21.94 -27.59
N ASP A 343 15.57 23.26 -27.79
CA ASP A 343 15.80 23.90 -29.09
C ASP A 343 17.10 23.42 -29.75
N ALA A 344 18.16 23.25 -28.97
CA ALA A 344 19.45 22.73 -29.47
C ALA A 344 19.32 21.26 -29.89
N VAL A 345 18.53 20.44 -29.19
CA VAL A 345 18.26 19.04 -29.57
C VAL A 345 17.51 18.96 -30.89
N VAL A 346 16.52 19.84 -31.11
CA VAL A 346 15.81 19.95 -32.40
C VAL A 346 16.75 20.27 -33.56
N SER A 347 17.66 21.21 -33.35
CA SER A 347 18.53 21.73 -34.44
C SER A 347 19.71 20.82 -34.81
N ARG A 348 20.33 20.15 -33.85
CA ARG A 348 21.58 19.37 -34.05
C ARG A 348 21.60 17.99 -33.41
N GLY A 349 20.52 17.59 -32.75
CA GLY A 349 20.49 16.37 -31.94
C GLY A 349 21.30 16.48 -30.65
N LEU A 350 21.12 15.53 -29.74
CA LEU A 350 21.93 15.37 -28.53
C LEU A 350 22.82 14.17 -28.71
N ARG A 351 24.12 14.42 -29.07
CA ARG A 351 25.11 13.37 -29.25
C ARG A 351 25.83 13.09 -27.93
N PHE A 352 26.03 11.81 -27.61
CA PHE A 352 26.72 11.41 -26.40
C PHE A 352 27.43 10.06 -26.55
N GLN A 353 28.42 9.86 -25.70
CA GLN A 353 29.17 8.62 -25.60
C GLN A 353 28.83 7.92 -24.29
N VAL A 354 28.37 6.67 -24.36
CA VAL A 354 28.25 5.81 -23.19
C VAL A 354 29.57 5.13 -22.93
N PRO A 355 30.25 5.41 -21.80
CA PRO A 355 31.55 4.80 -21.51
C PRO A 355 31.42 3.35 -21.03
N ALA A 356 32.55 2.62 -21.11
CA ALA A 356 32.63 1.31 -20.45
C ALA A 356 32.39 1.48 -18.93
N GLY A 357 31.60 0.58 -18.36
CA GLY A 357 31.22 0.66 -16.94
C GLY A 357 29.93 1.43 -16.62
N CYS A 358 29.37 2.17 -17.57
CA CYS A 358 28.07 2.80 -17.47
C CYS A 358 27.00 1.79 -17.86
N THR A 359 26.53 0.95 -16.91
CA THR A 359 25.61 -0.16 -17.18
C THR A 359 24.15 0.24 -17.32
N ALA A 360 23.77 1.43 -16.83
CA ALA A 360 22.44 1.99 -16.94
C ALA A 360 22.51 3.51 -17.08
N GLN A 361 21.59 4.08 -17.85
CA GLN A 361 21.55 5.50 -18.13
C GLN A 361 20.16 6.05 -17.89
N TRP A 362 20.07 7.20 -17.25
CA TRP A 362 18.85 7.98 -17.17
C TRP A 362 18.80 9.00 -18.30
N ILE A 363 17.79 8.91 -19.14
CA ILE A 363 17.38 10.02 -20.02
C ILE A 363 16.34 10.85 -19.30
N ARG A 364 16.53 12.18 -19.27
CA ARG A 364 15.71 13.11 -18.49
C ARG A 364 15.39 14.35 -19.27
N LEU A 365 14.12 14.74 -19.27
CA LEU A 365 13.67 16.07 -19.66
C LEU A 365 13.44 16.87 -18.38
N ALA A 366 14.10 18.00 -18.25
CA ALA A 366 13.99 18.87 -17.08
C ALA A 366 13.62 20.28 -17.49
N GLY A 367 12.97 21.00 -16.60
CA GLY A 367 12.77 22.45 -16.68
C GLY A 367 13.65 23.16 -15.66
N ALA A 368 14.26 24.28 -16.09
CA ALA A 368 15.02 25.17 -15.22
C ALA A 368 14.24 26.46 -14.97
N SER A 369 14.01 26.78 -13.69
CA SER A 369 13.33 28.00 -13.25
C SER A 369 14.19 29.25 -13.55
N SER A 370 13.53 30.38 -13.61
CA SER A 370 14.19 31.68 -13.83
C SER A 370 13.68 32.72 -12.85
N ALA A 371 14.43 33.82 -12.71
CA ALA A 371 14.01 34.94 -11.84
C ALA A 371 12.66 35.57 -12.26
N MET A 372 12.27 35.39 -13.53
CA MET A 372 10.94 35.74 -14.04
C MET A 372 10.26 34.47 -14.55
N PRO A 373 9.51 33.75 -13.73
CA PRO A 373 8.83 32.51 -14.12
C PRO A 373 7.95 32.72 -15.34
N GLN A 374 8.18 31.94 -16.40
CA GLN A 374 7.33 31.91 -17.57
C GLN A 374 6.84 30.49 -17.78
N GLN A 375 5.53 30.37 -17.98
CA GLN A 375 4.96 29.09 -18.34
C GLN A 375 5.30 28.74 -19.78
N ILE A 376 5.74 27.51 -19.98
CA ILE A 376 6.08 26.92 -21.28
C ILE A 376 5.04 25.85 -21.58
N ASP A 377 4.50 25.83 -22.76
CA ASP A 377 3.60 24.79 -23.27
C ASP A 377 4.07 24.40 -24.67
N VAL A 378 4.67 23.21 -24.76
CA VAL A 378 5.22 22.67 -26.00
C VAL A 378 4.82 21.22 -26.19
N THR A 379 4.91 20.74 -27.42
CA THR A 379 4.66 19.34 -27.75
C THR A 379 5.88 18.72 -28.41
N ILE A 380 6.35 17.63 -27.85
CA ILE A 380 7.47 16.83 -28.37
C ILE A 380 6.89 15.70 -29.23
N ALA A 381 7.45 15.52 -30.42
CA ALA A 381 7.10 14.48 -31.38
C ALA A 381 8.35 13.90 -32.03
N GLY A 382 8.21 12.72 -32.65
CA GLY A 382 9.30 12.11 -33.42
C GLY A 382 10.57 11.86 -32.63
N LEU A 383 10.46 11.58 -31.33
CA LEU A 383 11.60 11.28 -30.47
C LEU A 383 12.25 9.99 -30.94
N LYS A 384 13.57 10.03 -31.20
CA LYS A 384 14.36 8.88 -31.65
C LYS A 384 15.71 8.84 -30.96
N LEU A 385 16.12 7.65 -30.56
CA LEU A 385 17.48 7.38 -30.08
C LEU A 385 18.11 6.36 -31.00
N GLU A 386 19.22 6.72 -31.61
CA GLU A 386 19.94 5.92 -32.61
C GLU A 386 21.41 5.81 -32.26
N LYS A 387 22.07 4.73 -32.71
CA LYS A 387 23.56 4.66 -32.67
C LYS A 387 24.12 5.67 -33.64
N ALA A 388 25.02 6.52 -33.17
CA ALA A 388 25.75 7.43 -34.02
C ALA A 388 26.87 6.67 -34.77
N ALA A 389 27.13 7.06 -36.03
CA ALA A 389 28.27 6.52 -36.74
C ALA A 389 29.57 6.94 -36.02
N PRO A 390 30.57 6.04 -35.92
CA PRO A 390 31.89 6.42 -35.39
C PRO A 390 32.49 7.54 -36.24
N GLY A 391 32.75 8.73 -35.64
CA GLY A 391 33.42 9.83 -36.30
C GLY A 391 32.58 10.89 -36.98
N ALA A 392 31.25 10.97 -36.74
CA ALA A 392 30.40 12.05 -37.24
C ALA A 392 30.20 13.17 -36.20
#